data_1b0d2dcfbfda99001fb72e9968d27152
#
_entry.id   1b0d2dcfbfda99001fb72e9968d27152
#
_cell.length_a   1.000
_cell.length_b   1.000
_cell.length_c   1.000
_cell.angle_alpha   90.00
_cell.angle_beta   90.00
_cell.angle_gamma   90.00
#
_symmetry.space_group_name_H-M   'P 1'
#
loop_
_entity.id
_entity.type
_entity.pdbx_description
1 polymer ?
#
loop_
_entity_poly.entity_id
_entity_poly.type
_entity_poly.pdbx_seq_one_letter_code
_entity_poly.pdbx_strand_id
1 'polypeptide(L)'
;YKRQVQALGGNVYHVCRGSVLELEGKKYLCFGGTESPDKEEREAGYNWWPQEMPSDEEYAACEASLEANGWQVDYVLTHDAPSRFLDFTSLAVGESNRLHLFLDKVLLKLTYEKWFFGCYHKDVALSTKSRCVFCDVIPMGERHAKR
;
A
#
# COMPACT_ATOMS: atom_id res chain seq x y z
N TYR A 1 -5.49 11.03 18.73
CA TYR A 1 -5.89 10.86 17.32
C TYR A 1 -4.78 11.44 16.45
N LYS A 2 -3.87 10.60 15.94
CA LYS A 2 -2.97 11.01 14.86
C LYS A 2 -3.83 11.39 13.65
N ARG A 3 -3.61 12.57 13.09
CA ARG A 3 -4.34 13.01 11.90
C ARG A 3 -4.06 12.00 10.78
N GLN A 4 -5.10 11.47 10.18
CA GLN A 4 -4.98 10.54 9.03
C GLN A 4 -4.36 11.24 7.81
N VAL A 5 -4.50 12.55 7.75
CA VAL A 5 -4.04 13.38 6.64
C VAL A 5 -3.38 14.65 7.18
N GLN A 6 -2.24 15.02 6.62
CA GLN A 6 -1.50 16.23 6.93
C GLN A 6 -1.51 17.16 5.71
N ALA A 7 -2.00 18.39 5.88
CA ALA A 7 -1.91 19.41 4.83
C ALA A 7 -0.46 19.90 4.69
N LEU A 8 0.03 19.93 3.45
CA LEU A 8 1.38 20.39 3.10
C LEU A 8 1.37 21.80 2.46
N GLY A 9 0.19 22.33 2.17
CA GLY A 9 -0.05 23.64 1.58
C GLY A 9 -0.83 23.56 0.26
N GLY A 10 -1.61 24.58 -0.04
CA GLY A 10 -2.52 24.56 -1.18
C GLY A 10 -3.47 23.35 -1.13
N ASN A 11 -3.56 22.63 -2.22
CA ASN A 11 -4.38 21.42 -2.36
C ASN A 11 -3.56 20.12 -2.23
N VAL A 12 -2.38 20.16 -1.58
CA VAL A 12 -1.50 19.02 -1.40
C VAL A 12 -1.61 18.47 0.02
N TYR A 13 -1.81 17.17 0.11
CA TYR A 13 -2.00 16.47 1.37
C TYR A 13 -1.12 15.23 1.44
N HIS A 14 -0.49 15.02 2.58
CA HIS A 14 0.19 13.77 2.92
C HIS A 14 -0.78 12.85 3.65
N VAL A 15 -0.97 11.65 3.14
CA VAL A 15 -1.77 10.61 3.77
C VAL A 15 -0.86 9.77 4.65
N CYS A 16 -1.12 9.75 5.96
CA CYS A 16 -0.33 8.97 6.91
C CYS A 16 -0.53 7.47 6.68
N ARG A 17 0.53 6.68 6.89
CA ARG A 17 0.46 5.21 6.76
C ARG A 17 -0.62 4.62 7.66
N GLY A 18 -1.37 3.65 7.13
CA GLY A 18 -2.44 2.97 7.84
C GLY A 18 -3.75 3.74 7.92
N SER A 19 -3.85 4.87 7.24
CA SER A 19 -5.09 5.63 7.17
C SER A 19 -6.10 4.96 6.26
N VAL A 20 -7.36 4.95 6.70
CA VAL A 20 -8.51 4.64 5.85
C VAL A 20 -9.21 5.95 5.51
N LEU A 21 -9.14 6.36 4.25
CA LEU A 21 -9.77 7.57 3.74
C LEU A 21 -11.09 7.23 3.06
N GLU A 22 -12.03 8.16 3.12
CA GLU A 22 -13.23 8.11 2.30
C GLU A 22 -13.19 9.21 1.24
N LEU A 23 -13.22 8.81 -0.03
CA LEU A 23 -13.27 9.70 -1.19
C LEU A 23 -14.40 9.25 -2.11
N GLU A 24 -15.30 10.16 -2.44
CA GLU A 24 -16.45 9.89 -3.34
C GLU A 24 -17.27 8.65 -2.92
N GLY A 25 -17.46 8.47 -1.61
CA GLY A 25 -18.21 7.34 -1.03
C GLY A 25 -17.48 5.99 -1.07
N LYS A 26 -16.19 5.97 -1.42
CA LYS A 26 -15.34 4.77 -1.42
C LYS A 26 -14.26 4.89 -0.35
N LYS A 27 -13.96 3.77 0.32
CA LYS A 27 -12.93 3.66 1.36
C LYS A 27 -11.62 3.16 0.77
N TYR A 28 -10.54 3.85 1.12
CA TYR A 28 -9.19 3.59 0.66
C TYR A 28 -8.27 3.34 1.84
N LEU A 29 -7.72 2.13 1.98
CA LEU A 29 -6.59 1.90 2.86
C LEU A 29 -5.32 2.38 2.15
N CYS A 30 -4.55 3.27 2.81
CA CYS A 30 -3.28 3.78 2.28
C CYS A 30 -2.13 3.34 3.20
N PHE A 31 -1.16 2.59 2.66
CA PHE A 31 0.00 2.13 3.43
C PHE A 31 1.27 2.15 2.58
N GLY A 32 2.07 3.21 2.73
CA GLY A 32 3.36 3.36 2.06
C GLY A 32 4.48 2.65 2.82
N GLY A 33 5.60 2.51 2.16
CA GLY A 33 6.83 1.95 2.69
C GLY A 33 7.34 0.79 1.85
N THR A 34 8.65 0.59 1.92
CA THR A 34 9.38 -0.52 1.34
C THR A 34 10.72 -0.64 2.04
N GLU A 35 11.42 -1.74 1.86
CA GLU A 35 12.82 -1.86 2.22
C GLU A 35 13.69 -1.76 0.97
N SER A 36 14.48 -0.69 0.84
CA SER A 36 15.37 -0.52 -0.30
C SER A 36 16.41 -1.63 -0.34
N PRO A 37 16.52 -2.42 -1.43
CA PRO A 37 17.48 -3.53 -1.52
C PRO A 37 18.94 -3.06 -1.53
N ASP A 38 19.17 -1.81 -1.89
CA ASP A 38 20.47 -1.14 -1.99
C ASP A 38 20.76 -0.19 -0.79
N LYS A 39 20.02 -0.34 0.32
CA LYS A 39 20.15 0.54 1.49
C LYS A 39 21.58 0.62 2.06
N GLU A 40 22.34 -0.48 1.95
CA GLU A 40 23.73 -0.54 2.44
C GLU A 40 24.71 0.26 1.55
N GLU A 41 24.32 0.53 0.31
CA GLU A 41 25.08 1.37 -0.64
C GLU A 41 24.69 2.85 -0.55
N ARG A 42 23.67 3.17 0.28
CA ARG A 42 23.12 4.52 0.44
C ARG A 42 23.58 5.17 1.73
N GLU A 43 23.58 6.49 1.74
CA GLU A 43 23.95 7.32 2.89
C GLU A 43 22.70 7.76 3.66
N ALA A 44 22.62 7.37 4.94
CA ALA A 44 21.52 7.74 5.82
C ALA A 44 21.43 9.26 6.01
N GLY A 45 20.24 9.81 5.80
CA GLY A 45 19.98 11.25 5.89
C GLY A 45 20.32 12.04 4.62
N TYR A 46 20.85 11.40 3.60
CA TYR A 46 21.15 12.02 2.31
C TYR A 46 20.31 11.43 1.17
N ASN A 47 20.36 10.12 0.97
CA ASN A 47 19.60 9.42 -0.07
C ASN A 47 18.88 8.15 0.42
N TRP A 48 18.87 7.93 1.74
CA TRP A 48 18.11 6.88 2.41
C TRP A 48 17.72 7.30 3.84
N TRP A 49 16.53 6.90 4.27
CA TRP A 49 16.03 7.16 5.61
C TRP A 49 15.40 5.90 6.20
N PRO A 50 15.70 5.58 7.50
CA PRO A 50 15.08 4.43 8.18
C PRO A 50 13.54 4.45 8.18
N GLN A 51 12.96 5.64 8.05
CA GLN A 51 11.51 5.86 7.99
C GLN A 51 10.87 5.34 6.71
N GLU A 52 11.63 4.84 5.72
CA GLU A 52 11.02 4.13 4.59
C GLU A 52 10.30 2.86 5.05
N MET A 53 10.81 2.19 6.11
CA MET A 53 10.10 1.10 6.79
C MET A 53 9.13 1.65 7.85
N PRO A 54 7.92 1.08 7.95
CA PRO A 54 6.95 1.49 8.95
C PRO A 54 7.42 1.23 10.38
N SER A 55 7.07 2.15 11.31
CA SER A 55 7.28 1.96 12.74
C SER A 55 6.23 1.05 13.37
N ASP A 56 6.49 0.59 14.61
CA ASP A 56 5.54 -0.22 15.38
C ASP A 56 4.21 0.51 15.59
N GLU A 57 4.28 1.83 15.83
CA GLU A 57 3.10 2.67 15.99
C GLU A 57 2.30 2.80 14.69
N GLU A 58 2.96 2.81 13.52
CA GLU A 58 2.28 2.87 12.23
C GLU A 58 1.58 1.56 11.90
N TYR A 59 2.20 0.41 12.21
CA TYR A 59 1.53 -0.90 12.10
C TYR A 59 0.30 -0.97 13.02
N ALA A 60 0.44 -0.59 14.29
CA ALA A 60 -0.67 -0.59 15.25
C ALA A 60 -1.78 0.39 14.85
N ALA A 61 -1.44 1.57 14.35
CA ALA A 61 -2.41 2.55 13.86
C ALA A 61 -3.19 2.03 12.65
N CYS A 62 -2.53 1.29 11.75
CA CYS A 62 -3.20 0.64 10.63
C CYS A 62 -4.21 -0.41 11.10
N GLU A 63 -3.83 -1.29 12.01
CA GLU A 63 -4.73 -2.30 12.58
C GLU A 63 -5.94 -1.65 13.26
N ALA A 64 -5.72 -0.59 14.04
CA ALA A 64 -6.80 0.16 14.70
C ALA A 64 -7.75 0.82 13.67
N SER A 65 -7.20 1.38 12.58
CA SER A 65 -8.01 1.96 11.50
C SER A 65 -8.85 0.91 10.79
N LEU A 66 -8.28 -0.26 10.53
CA LEU A 66 -8.98 -1.39 9.91
C LEU A 66 -10.08 -1.95 10.83
N GLU A 67 -9.79 -2.10 12.12
CA GLU A 67 -10.77 -2.52 13.15
C GLU A 67 -11.95 -1.55 13.22
N ALA A 68 -11.69 -0.25 13.24
CA ALA A 68 -12.72 0.80 13.24
C ALA A 68 -13.58 0.78 11.97
N ASN A 69 -13.07 0.24 10.85
CA ASN A 69 -13.79 0.07 9.59
C ASN A 69 -14.31 -1.36 9.36
N GLY A 70 -14.34 -2.20 10.40
CA GLY A 70 -14.82 -3.59 10.32
C GLY A 70 -14.01 -4.48 9.36
N TRP A 71 -12.73 -4.17 9.15
CA TRP A 71 -11.85 -4.85 8.18
C TRP A 71 -12.42 -4.91 6.76
N GLN A 72 -13.05 -3.80 6.35
CA GLN A 72 -13.64 -3.68 5.02
C GLN A 72 -13.32 -2.32 4.41
N VAL A 73 -12.75 -2.35 3.19
CA VAL A 73 -12.49 -1.17 2.37
C VAL A 73 -12.80 -1.49 0.90
N ASP A 74 -12.94 -0.48 0.06
CA ASP A 74 -13.10 -0.71 -1.38
C ASP A 74 -11.74 -0.90 -2.05
N TYR A 75 -10.77 -0.05 -1.73
CA TYR A 75 -9.47 -0.05 -2.38
C TYR A 75 -8.33 -0.08 -1.38
N VAL A 76 -7.27 -0.79 -1.74
CA VAL A 76 -6.00 -0.81 -1.01
C VAL A 76 -4.91 -0.24 -1.90
N LEU A 77 -4.19 0.77 -1.38
CA LEU A 77 -3.07 1.42 -2.05
C LEU A 77 -1.82 1.24 -1.19
N THR A 78 -0.88 0.46 -1.68
CA THR A 78 0.41 0.27 -1.01
C THR A 78 1.57 0.59 -1.96
N HIS A 79 2.77 0.83 -1.43
CA HIS A 79 3.96 0.90 -2.26
C HIS A 79 4.50 -0.51 -2.51
N ASP A 80 4.72 -1.27 -1.45
CA ASP A 80 5.12 -2.67 -1.51
C ASP A 80 3.90 -3.61 -1.49
N ALA A 81 4.10 -4.91 -1.57
CA ALA A 81 3.04 -5.90 -1.69
C ALA A 81 3.10 -6.98 -0.59
N PRO A 82 1.98 -7.68 -0.30
CA PRO A 82 2.03 -8.92 0.44
C PRO A 82 2.98 -9.93 -0.19
N SER A 83 3.74 -10.70 0.60
CA SER A 83 4.65 -11.73 0.07
C SER A 83 3.91 -12.75 -0.80
N ARG A 84 2.67 -13.06 -0.45
CA ARG A 84 1.80 -13.96 -1.22
C ARG A 84 1.50 -13.49 -2.64
N PHE A 85 1.55 -12.18 -2.93
CA PHE A 85 1.44 -11.69 -4.29
C PHE A 85 2.72 -11.92 -5.08
N LEU A 86 3.85 -11.91 -4.40
CA LEU A 86 5.18 -12.05 -4.99
C LEU A 86 5.53 -13.50 -5.29
N ASP A 87 5.12 -14.44 -4.42
CA ASP A 87 5.41 -15.88 -4.51
C ASP A 87 4.94 -16.53 -5.82
N PHE A 88 3.87 -16.00 -6.42
CA PHE A 88 3.28 -16.51 -7.66
C PHE A 88 3.69 -15.73 -8.91
N THR A 89 4.66 -14.84 -8.78
CA THR A 89 5.04 -13.92 -9.86
C THR A 89 6.55 -13.83 -9.99
N SER A 90 7.00 -13.35 -11.16
CA SER A 90 8.42 -12.99 -11.37
C SER A 90 8.80 -11.66 -10.69
N LEU A 91 8.01 -11.19 -9.74
CA LEU A 91 8.24 -9.95 -9.01
C LEU A 91 9.03 -10.16 -7.72
N ALA A 92 9.09 -11.39 -7.19
CA ALA A 92 9.81 -11.67 -5.97
C ALA A 92 11.30 -11.29 -6.08
N VAL A 93 11.76 -10.47 -5.14
CA VAL A 93 13.15 -10.06 -5.02
C VAL A 93 13.59 -10.25 -3.56
N GLY A 94 14.44 -11.24 -3.32
CA GLY A 94 14.98 -11.52 -1.99
C GLY A 94 14.00 -12.18 -1.01
N GLU A 95 14.36 -12.12 0.27
CA GLU A 95 13.56 -12.68 1.36
C GLU A 95 12.43 -11.72 1.79
N SER A 96 11.33 -12.30 2.29
CA SER A 96 10.22 -11.51 2.84
C SER A 96 10.66 -10.78 4.10
N ASN A 97 10.39 -9.47 4.14
CA ASN A 97 10.64 -8.62 5.29
C ASN A 97 9.38 -8.46 6.17
N ARG A 98 9.52 -7.71 7.27
CA ARG A 98 8.43 -7.46 8.22
C ARG A 98 7.20 -6.80 7.57
N LEU A 99 7.40 -5.89 6.61
CA LEU A 99 6.31 -5.21 5.90
C LEU A 99 5.50 -6.21 5.06
N HIS A 100 6.17 -7.09 4.32
CA HIS A 100 5.52 -8.15 3.54
C HIS A 100 4.64 -9.03 4.44
N LEU A 101 5.17 -9.48 5.59
CA LEU A 101 4.44 -10.32 6.54
C LEU A 101 3.24 -9.57 7.17
N PHE A 102 3.39 -8.29 7.45
CA PHE A 102 2.27 -7.47 7.91
C PHE A 102 1.18 -7.35 6.84
N LEU A 103 1.55 -7.08 5.59
CA LEU A 103 0.60 -7.00 4.48
C LEU A 103 -0.07 -8.36 4.20
N ASP A 104 0.63 -9.49 4.41
CA ASP A 104 0.03 -10.83 4.37
C ASP A 104 -1.05 -11.00 5.44
N LYS A 105 -0.79 -10.53 6.68
CA LYS A 105 -1.79 -10.55 7.76
C LYS A 105 -3.03 -9.72 7.39
N VAL A 106 -2.81 -8.53 6.83
CA VAL A 106 -3.90 -7.67 6.34
C VAL A 106 -4.67 -8.37 5.23
N LEU A 107 -3.98 -8.94 4.23
CA LEU A 107 -4.58 -9.65 3.11
C LEU A 107 -5.52 -10.79 3.55
N LEU A 108 -5.15 -11.52 4.60
CA LEU A 108 -5.93 -12.66 5.11
C LEU A 108 -7.24 -12.24 5.78
N LYS A 109 -7.29 -11.05 6.37
CA LYS A 109 -8.44 -10.60 7.18
C LYS A 109 -9.30 -9.57 6.45
N LEU A 110 -8.71 -8.80 5.54
CA LEU A 110 -9.35 -7.66 4.90
C LEU A 110 -10.29 -8.07 3.78
N THR A 111 -11.51 -7.53 3.78
CA THR A 111 -12.41 -7.56 2.62
C THR A 111 -12.18 -6.31 1.78
N TYR A 112 -11.88 -6.48 0.48
CA TYR A 112 -11.59 -5.38 -0.44
C TYR A 112 -12.01 -5.72 -1.89
N GLU A 113 -12.19 -4.70 -2.72
CA GLU A 113 -12.49 -4.85 -4.15
C GLU A 113 -11.21 -4.94 -4.98
N LYS A 114 -10.27 -4.00 -4.78
CA LYS A 114 -9.01 -3.92 -5.54
C LYS A 114 -7.84 -3.55 -4.64
N TRP A 115 -6.68 -4.13 -4.93
CA TRP A 115 -5.40 -3.81 -4.31
C TRP A 115 -4.40 -3.39 -5.38
N PHE A 116 -3.93 -2.15 -5.31
CA PHE A 116 -2.91 -1.61 -6.18
C PHE A 116 -1.61 -1.40 -5.41
N PHE A 117 -0.49 -1.76 -6.02
CA PHE A 117 0.82 -1.58 -5.42
C PHE A 117 1.84 -1.21 -6.50
N GLY A 118 2.97 -0.61 -6.11
CA GLY A 118 4.05 -0.18 -6.99
C GLY A 118 5.33 -0.98 -6.79
N CYS A 119 6.44 -0.29 -6.46
CA CYS A 119 7.75 -0.82 -6.09
C CYS A 119 8.51 -1.56 -7.22
N TYR A 120 7.87 -2.45 -7.94
CA TYR A 120 8.50 -3.43 -8.85
C TYR A 120 8.68 -2.93 -10.28
N HIS A 121 8.34 -1.68 -10.56
CA HIS A 121 8.47 -1.02 -11.87
C HIS A 121 7.88 -1.85 -13.03
N LYS A 122 6.71 -2.44 -12.82
CA LYS A 122 5.98 -3.24 -13.80
C LYS A 122 4.49 -2.92 -13.78
N ASP A 123 3.86 -3.03 -14.93
CA ASP A 123 2.41 -2.95 -15.10
C ASP A 123 1.87 -4.35 -15.34
N VAL A 124 1.39 -5.02 -14.28
CA VAL A 124 0.92 -6.40 -14.36
C VAL A 124 -0.27 -6.66 -13.44
N ALA A 125 -1.34 -7.25 -13.99
CA ALA A 125 -2.46 -7.76 -13.21
C ALA A 125 -2.12 -9.16 -12.70
N LEU A 126 -2.07 -9.32 -11.37
CA LEU A 126 -1.82 -10.63 -10.74
C LEU A 126 -3.11 -11.44 -10.64
N SER A 127 -4.22 -10.75 -10.47
CA SER A 127 -5.57 -11.32 -10.40
C SER A 127 -6.60 -10.28 -10.84
N THR A 128 -7.87 -10.63 -10.76
CA THR A 128 -8.98 -9.68 -10.95
C THR A 128 -9.03 -8.59 -9.86
N LYS A 129 -8.37 -8.83 -8.72
CA LYS A 129 -8.37 -7.93 -7.54
C LYS A 129 -7.03 -7.25 -7.28
N SER A 130 -5.92 -7.73 -7.83
CA SER A 130 -4.57 -7.27 -7.47
C SER A 130 -3.78 -6.87 -8.70
N ARG A 131 -3.14 -5.70 -8.67
CA ARG A 131 -2.36 -5.18 -9.79
C ARG A 131 -1.14 -4.40 -9.31
N CYS A 132 0.02 -4.74 -9.88
CA CYS A 132 1.21 -3.90 -9.85
C CYS A 132 1.06 -2.79 -10.89
N VAL A 133 1.41 -1.55 -10.53
CA VAL A 133 1.26 -0.37 -11.37
C VAL A 133 2.56 0.40 -11.41
N PHE A 134 2.97 0.84 -12.60
CA PHE A 134 4.18 1.64 -12.80
C PHE A 134 3.96 2.82 -13.74
N CYS A 135 3.69 2.57 -15.01
CA CYS A 135 3.46 3.60 -16.03
C CYS A 135 1.98 3.73 -16.41
N ASP A 136 1.18 2.69 -16.18
CA ASP A 136 -0.22 2.67 -16.55
C ASP A 136 -1.06 3.64 -15.69
N VAL A 137 -2.05 4.26 -16.30
CA VAL A 137 -3.11 5.00 -15.62
C VAL A 137 -4.36 4.12 -15.56
N ILE A 138 -4.71 3.67 -14.36
CA ILE A 138 -5.81 2.72 -14.15
C ILE A 138 -7.01 3.45 -13.57
N PRO A 139 -8.20 3.41 -14.22
CA PRO A 139 -9.42 3.95 -13.63
C PRO A 139 -9.79 3.18 -12.36
N MET A 140 -10.03 3.91 -11.28
CA MET A 140 -10.61 3.37 -10.05
C MET A 140 -12.13 3.40 -10.21
N GLY A 141 -12.77 2.26 -10.37
CA GLY A 141 -14.22 2.17 -10.49
C GLY A 141 -14.68 1.16 -11.53
N GLU A 142 -15.98 1.15 -11.80
CA GLU A 142 -16.63 0.15 -12.63
C GLU A 142 -16.03 0.07 -14.04
N ARG A 143 -15.88 -1.16 -14.52
CA ARG A 143 -15.62 -1.37 -15.94
C ARG A 143 -16.75 -0.70 -16.72
N HIS A 144 -16.42 0.27 -17.55
CA HIS A 144 -17.33 0.62 -18.63
C HIS A 144 -17.63 -0.67 -19.37
N ALA A 145 -18.88 -1.09 -19.31
CA ALA A 145 -19.37 -2.18 -20.13
C ALA A 145 -18.92 -1.90 -21.57
N LYS A 146 -18.15 -2.79 -22.15
CA LYS A 146 -17.83 -2.70 -23.57
C LYS A 146 -19.16 -2.65 -24.31
N ARG A 147 -19.40 -1.53 -25.00
CA ARG A 147 -20.43 -1.47 -26.02
C ARG A 147 -20.04 -2.34 -27.21
#